data_0118b98cac0d5e8e665dfb7e14242176
#
_entry.id   0118b98cac0d5e8e665dfb7e14242176
#
_cell.length_a   1.000
_cell.length_b   1.000
_cell.length_c   1.000
_cell.angle_alpha   90.00
_cell.angle_beta   90.00
_cell.angle_gamma   90.00
#
_symmetry.space_group_name_H-M   'P 1'
#
loop_
_entity.id
_entity.type
_entity.pdbx_description
1 polymer ?
#
loop_
_entity_poly.entity_id
_entity_poly.type
_entity_poly.pdbx_seq_one_letter_code
_entity_poly.pdbx_strand_id
1 'polypeptide(L)'
;MNDKKLLKAARNLLLYCAGLRRSDSLLIVRENESLGWYKNDISDFILRSANDIGIDAFLHEVGPPEISEDENFYKKMNQYSCVIFFARLGDQNRFENNGFSTKRVMSYVRDCESLASTFGTLDYNLNILIKDAIDRLIETSNKIEINCPLGTKLIGKISQDNCKTKEVSVLRFPILVSKPIDAKPFSGKVVLNNYLTSTGSRVYSPNFLRIDNEVTISIDNGSITDVQGIPEDVKNFRKHYDYVSQKFGIDMNSVHSWHPGIHPGTSDNKFYKYDPDKWSNTVFGKPKYLHFHTCGNYAPGEICWMIPNHTVLI
;
A
#
# COMPACT_ATOMS: atom_id res chain seq x y z
N MET A 1 -17.18 -0.09 -23.05
CA MET A 1 -15.91 -0.41 -22.32
C MET A 1 -15.10 -1.33 -23.21
N ASN A 2 -13.77 -1.26 -23.21
CA ASN A 2 -12.96 -2.05 -24.15
C ASN A 2 -12.73 -3.47 -23.58
N ASP A 3 -13.56 -4.43 -23.99
CA ASP A 3 -13.57 -5.81 -23.49
C ASP A 3 -12.20 -6.52 -23.66
N LYS A 4 -11.46 -6.20 -24.72
CA LYS A 4 -10.13 -6.75 -24.95
C LYS A 4 -9.14 -6.35 -23.86
N LYS A 5 -9.19 -5.10 -23.39
CA LYS A 5 -8.35 -4.61 -22.28
C LYS A 5 -8.73 -5.25 -20.95
N LEU A 6 -10.03 -5.37 -20.69
CA LEU A 6 -10.54 -6.03 -19.49
C LEU A 6 -10.09 -7.48 -19.41
N LEU A 7 -10.25 -8.24 -20.48
CA LEU A 7 -9.82 -9.65 -20.55
C LEU A 7 -8.30 -9.79 -20.39
N LYS A 8 -7.50 -8.86 -20.97
CA LYS A 8 -6.05 -8.83 -20.77
C LYS A 8 -5.72 -8.65 -19.29
N ALA A 9 -6.37 -7.71 -18.62
CA ALA A 9 -6.10 -7.41 -17.22
C ALA A 9 -6.61 -8.53 -16.29
N ALA A 10 -7.74 -9.16 -16.58
CA ALA A 10 -8.20 -10.35 -15.86
C ALA A 10 -7.17 -11.49 -15.94
N ARG A 11 -6.60 -11.73 -17.12
CA ARG A 11 -5.51 -12.71 -17.28
C ARG A 11 -4.26 -12.33 -16.49
N ASN A 12 -3.89 -11.06 -16.46
CA ASN A 12 -2.80 -10.56 -15.62
C ASN A 12 -3.02 -10.92 -14.15
N LEU A 13 -4.23 -10.67 -13.63
CA LEU A 13 -4.56 -10.98 -12.25
C LEU A 13 -4.64 -12.49 -11.99
N LEU A 14 -5.42 -13.22 -12.79
CA LEU A 14 -5.75 -14.63 -12.54
C LEU A 14 -4.57 -15.56 -12.84
N LEU A 15 -3.94 -15.41 -14.02
CA LEU A 15 -2.94 -16.35 -14.51
C LEU A 15 -1.51 -15.96 -14.11
N TYR A 16 -1.17 -14.66 -14.16
CA TYR A 16 0.21 -14.22 -13.92
C TYR A 16 0.44 -13.82 -12.47
N CYS A 17 -0.47 -13.05 -11.83
CA CYS A 17 -0.32 -12.68 -10.43
C CYS A 17 -0.72 -13.84 -9.50
N ALA A 18 -1.94 -14.32 -9.59
CA ALA A 18 -2.44 -15.39 -8.74
C ALA A 18 -1.87 -16.78 -9.13
N GLY A 19 -1.39 -16.93 -10.37
CA GLY A 19 -0.81 -18.19 -10.89
C GLY A 19 -1.83 -19.33 -10.95
N LEU A 20 -3.11 -19.00 -11.12
CA LEU A 20 -4.20 -19.97 -11.19
C LEU A 20 -4.19 -20.70 -12.53
N ARG A 21 -4.64 -21.92 -12.52
CA ARG A 21 -4.77 -22.81 -13.66
C ARG A 21 -6.19 -23.38 -13.73
N ARG A 22 -6.52 -23.99 -14.86
CA ARG A 22 -7.77 -24.72 -15.00
C ARG A 22 -7.92 -25.75 -13.88
N SER A 23 -9.12 -25.86 -13.33
CA SER A 23 -9.49 -26.71 -12.20
C SER A 23 -8.97 -26.27 -10.82
N ASP A 24 -8.27 -25.13 -10.71
CA ASP A 24 -8.03 -24.52 -9.42
C ASP A 24 -9.32 -23.90 -8.87
N SER A 25 -9.39 -23.75 -7.54
CA SER A 25 -10.49 -23.08 -6.86
C SER A 25 -10.08 -21.66 -6.42
N LEU A 26 -10.97 -20.70 -6.62
CA LEU A 26 -10.76 -19.29 -6.30
C LEU A 26 -11.87 -18.77 -5.38
N LEU A 27 -11.51 -18.18 -4.26
CA LEU A 27 -12.42 -17.33 -3.48
C LEU A 27 -12.16 -15.87 -3.81
N ILE A 28 -13.19 -15.17 -4.27
CA ILE A 28 -13.19 -13.71 -4.43
C ILE A 28 -13.86 -13.11 -3.20
N VAL A 29 -13.10 -12.34 -2.42
CA VAL A 29 -13.60 -11.59 -1.27
C VAL A 29 -13.83 -10.15 -1.72
N ARG A 30 -15.08 -9.67 -1.66
CA ARG A 30 -15.40 -8.28 -1.99
C ARG A 30 -15.93 -7.53 -0.79
N GLU A 31 -15.53 -6.29 -0.65
CA GLU A 31 -16.10 -5.35 0.31
C GLU A 31 -17.42 -4.82 -0.21
N ASN A 32 -18.41 -4.65 0.68
CA ASN A 32 -19.71 -4.11 0.29
C ASN A 32 -19.58 -2.75 -0.39
N GLU A 33 -20.19 -2.59 -1.56
CA GLU A 33 -20.07 -1.40 -2.41
C GLU A 33 -20.55 -0.12 -1.74
N SER A 34 -21.50 -0.21 -0.80
CA SER A 34 -22.01 0.95 -0.04
C SER A 34 -20.92 1.67 0.78
N LEU A 35 -19.81 0.99 1.08
CA LEU A 35 -18.64 1.56 1.75
C LEU A 35 -17.79 2.45 0.82
N GLY A 36 -18.08 2.47 -0.48
CA GLY A 36 -17.51 3.41 -1.45
C GLY A 36 -16.06 3.15 -1.86
N TRP A 37 -15.46 2.01 -1.48
CA TRP A 37 -14.07 1.68 -1.83
C TRP A 37 -13.94 0.88 -3.12
N TYR A 38 -14.77 -0.13 -3.32
CA TYR A 38 -14.79 -0.99 -4.49
C TYR A 38 -16.17 -0.98 -5.12
N LYS A 39 -16.23 -1.08 -6.46
CA LYS A 39 -17.48 -1.36 -7.17
C LYS A 39 -17.65 -2.86 -7.36
N ASN A 40 -18.88 -3.33 -7.31
CA ASN A 40 -19.20 -4.74 -7.53
C ASN A 40 -18.85 -5.21 -8.94
N ASP A 41 -18.83 -4.30 -9.94
CA ASP A 41 -18.54 -4.61 -11.33
C ASP A 41 -17.20 -5.35 -11.51
N ILE A 42 -16.17 -5.00 -10.73
CA ILE A 42 -14.85 -5.63 -10.82
C ILE A 42 -14.88 -7.08 -10.33
N SER A 43 -15.46 -7.35 -9.16
CA SER A 43 -15.52 -8.70 -8.60
C SER A 43 -16.38 -9.61 -9.46
N ASP A 44 -17.53 -9.13 -9.96
CA ASP A 44 -18.42 -9.86 -10.85
C ASP A 44 -17.76 -10.15 -12.21
N PHE A 45 -16.96 -9.21 -12.74
CA PHE A 45 -16.21 -9.43 -13.98
C PHE A 45 -15.11 -10.48 -13.80
N ILE A 46 -14.36 -10.43 -12.71
CA ILE A 46 -13.29 -11.40 -12.42
C ILE A 46 -13.89 -12.79 -12.14
N LEU A 47 -15.05 -12.89 -11.45
CA LEU A 47 -15.77 -14.13 -11.23
C LEU A 47 -16.12 -14.82 -12.56
N ARG A 48 -16.77 -14.08 -13.48
CA ARG A 48 -17.10 -14.59 -14.81
C ARG A 48 -15.86 -15.00 -15.59
N SER A 49 -14.84 -14.12 -15.61
CA SER A 49 -13.59 -14.41 -16.35
C SER A 49 -12.85 -15.64 -15.83
N ALA A 50 -12.89 -15.91 -14.53
CA ALA A 50 -12.31 -17.10 -13.92
C ALA A 50 -13.07 -18.36 -14.37
N ASN A 51 -14.39 -18.34 -14.30
CA ASN A 51 -15.23 -19.46 -14.73
C ASN A 51 -15.08 -19.76 -16.23
N ASP A 52 -14.98 -18.72 -17.07
CA ASP A 52 -14.80 -18.87 -18.53
C ASP A 52 -13.49 -19.59 -18.90
N ILE A 53 -12.45 -19.49 -18.07
CA ILE A 53 -11.18 -20.19 -18.28
C ILE A 53 -11.06 -21.49 -17.49
N GLY A 54 -12.14 -21.91 -16.81
CA GLY A 54 -12.24 -23.20 -16.11
C GLY A 54 -11.64 -23.21 -14.70
N ILE A 55 -11.58 -22.03 -14.05
CA ILE A 55 -11.28 -21.88 -12.62
C ILE A 55 -12.62 -21.89 -11.88
N ASP A 56 -12.73 -22.71 -10.83
CA ASP A 56 -13.94 -22.83 -10.02
C ASP A 56 -14.00 -21.67 -9.01
N ALA A 57 -14.69 -20.59 -9.37
CA ALA A 57 -14.65 -19.31 -8.65
C ALA A 57 -15.92 -19.06 -7.84
N PHE A 58 -15.75 -18.62 -6.61
CA PHE A 58 -16.80 -18.30 -5.63
C PHE A 58 -16.64 -16.88 -5.12
N LEU A 59 -17.76 -16.28 -4.71
CA LEU A 59 -17.82 -14.93 -4.17
C LEU A 59 -18.20 -14.95 -2.68
N HIS A 60 -17.53 -14.11 -1.89
CA HIS A 60 -17.88 -13.84 -0.50
C HIS A 60 -17.86 -12.34 -0.26
N GLU A 61 -18.94 -11.80 0.29
CA GLU A 61 -19.01 -10.38 0.64
C GLU A 61 -18.68 -10.16 2.10
N VAL A 62 -17.85 -9.14 2.38
CA VAL A 62 -17.44 -8.75 3.73
C VAL A 62 -17.88 -7.32 4.02
N GLY A 63 -18.02 -7.02 5.31
CA GLY A 63 -18.30 -5.69 5.83
C GLY A 63 -17.07 -4.78 5.85
N PRO A 64 -17.15 -3.68 6.61
CA PRO A 64 -16.03 -2.77 6.80
C PRO A 64 -14.88 -3.45 7.55
N PRO A 65 -13.63 -3.04 7.28
CA PRO A 65 -12.45 -3.71 7.84
C PRO A 65 -12.31 -3.59 9.36
N GLU A 66 -13.11 -2.74 10.02
CA GLU A 66 -13.19 -2.62 11.49
C GLU A 66 -13.88 -3.82 12.14
N ILE A 67 -14.68 -4.55 11.36
CA ILE A 67 -15.36 -5.76 11.81
C ILE A 67 -14.49 -6.93 11.38
N SER A 68 -13.82 -7.55 12.35
CA SER A 68 -13.04 -8.76 12.08
C SER A 68 -13.98 -9.90 11.66
N GLU A 69 -13.62 -10.58 10.60
CA GLU A 69 -14.27 -11.84 10.23
C GLU A 69 -14.00 -12.91 11.30
N ASP A 70 -14.92 -13.88 11.40
CA ASP A 70 -14.78 -14.97 12.37
C ASP A 70 -13.75 -16.03 11.94
N GLU A 71 -13.39 -16.92 12.86
CA GLU A 71 -12.46 -18.01 12.56
C GLU A 71 -12.95 -18.93 11.43
N ASN A 72 -14.26 -19.07 11.24
CA ASN A 72 -14.82 -19.93 10.20
C ASN A 72 -14.55 -19.36 8.80
N PHE A 73 -14.59 -18.04 8.67
CA PHE A 73 -14.21 -17.37 7.42
C PHE A 73 -12.73 -17.67 7.09
N TYR A 74 -11.82 -17.53 8.05
CA TYR A 74 -10.40 -17.80 7.83
C TYR A 74 -10.13 -19.29 7.54
N LYS A 75 -10.82 -20.21 8.19
CA LYS A 75 -10.77 -21.66 7.88
C LYS A 75 -11.29 -21.94 6.47
N LYS A 76 -12.37 -21.28 6.07
CA LYS A 76 -12.95 -21.40 4.72
C LYS A 76 -11.96 -20.94 3.64
N MET A 77 -11.22 -19.86 3.85
CA MET A 77 -10.21 -19.40 2.88
C MET A 77 -9.18 -20.48 2.56
N ASN A 78 -8.76 -21.28 3.53
CA ASN A 78 -7.77 -22.35 3.35
C ASN A 78 -8.28 -23.53 2.50
N GLN A 79 -9.55 -23.56 2.13
CA GLN A 79 -10.13 -24.59 1.25
C GLN A 79 -9.94 -24.27 -0.23
N TYR A 80 -9.47 -23.07 -0.58
CA TYR A 80 -9.28 -22.62 -1.96
C TYR A 80 -7.80 -22.58 -2.35
N SER A 81 -7.52 -22.77 -3.63
CA SER A 81 -6.17 -22.65 -4.18
C SER A 81 -5.63 -21.21 -4.06
N CYS A 82 -6.53 -20.22 -4.14
CA CYS A 82 -6.21 -18.82 -4.01
C CYS A 82 -7.39 -18.00 -3.48
N VAL A 83 -7.09 -16.91 -2.78
CA VAL A 83 -8.07 -15.90 -2.37
C VAL A 83 -7.66 -14.55 -2.96
N ILE A 84 -8.57 -13.88 -3.67
CA ILE A 84 -8.35 -12.53 -4.21
C ILE A 84 -9.26 -11.56 -3.46
N PHE A 85 -8.66 -10.53 -2.86
CA PHE A 85 -9.37 -9.50 -2.12
C PHE A 85 -9.61 -8.25 -2.99
N PHE A 86 -10.86 -7.93 -3.22
CA PHE A 86 -11.40 -6.61 -3.56
C PHE A 86 -12.02 -6.01 -2.30
N ALA A 87 -11.24 -6.00 -1.23
CA ALA A 87 -11.64 -5.60 0.11
C ALA A 87 -10.41 -5.13 0.90
N ARG A 88 -10.55 -4.05 1.67
CA ARG A 88 -9.48 -3.53 2.55
C ARG A 88 -9.02 -4.54 3.62
N LEU A 89 -9.85 -5.51 3.92
CA LEU A 89 -9.49 -6.63 4.81
C LEU A 89 -8.22 -7.36 4.37
N GLY A 90 -8.01 -7.52 3.06
CA GLY A 90 -6.79 -8.15 2.52
C GLY A 90 -5.51 -7.37 2.81
N ASP A 91 -5.62 -6.05 2.97
CA ASP A 91 -4.48 -5.19 3.32
C ASP A 91 -4.18 -5.18 4.81
N GLN A 92 -5.19 -5.34 5.67
CA GLN A 92 -5.00 -5.44 7.12
C GLN A 92 -4.21 -6.68 7.53
N ASN A 93 -4.51 -7.83 6.92
CA ASN A 93 -3.91 -9.11 7.26
C ASN A 93 -2.61 -9.41 6.48
N ARG A 94 -2.03 -8.41 5.79
CA ARG A 94 -0.89 -8.63 4.89
C ARG A 94 0.42 -9.01 5.59
N PHE A 95 0.54 -8.74 6.88
CA PHE A 95 1.71 -9.11 7.68
C PHE A 95 1.49 -10.35 8.55
N GLU A 96 0.28 -10.90 8.54
CA GLU A 96 -0.07 -12.06 9.35
C GLU A 96 0.22 -13.36 8.58
N ASN A 97 1.00 -14.24 9.22
CA ASN A 97 1.25 -15.61 8.74
C ASN A 97 0.47 -16.65 9.55
N ASN A 98 -0.68 -16.27 10.11
CA ASN A 98 -1.45 -17.06 11.08
C ASN A 98 -2.07 -18.32 10.46
N GLY A 99 -1.22 -19.31 10.07
CA GLY A 99 -1.67 -20.61 9.58
C GLY A 99 -2.34 -20.60 8.21
N PHE A 100 -2.18 -19.54 7.42
CA PHE A 100 -2.68 -19.50 6.05
C PHE A 100 -1.76 -20.32 5.13
N SER A 101 -2.30 -21.45 4.63
CA SER A 101 -1.66 -22.26 3.58
C SER A 101 -2.02 -21.79 2.18
N THR A 102 -3.09 -21.02 2.06
CA THR A 102 -3.65 -20.53 0.80
C THR A 102 -2.92 -19.31 0.27
N LYS A 103 -2.71 -19.25 -1.05
CA LYS A 103 -2.23 -18.08 -1.74
C LYS A 103 -3.23 -16.93 -1.62
N ARG A 104 -2.76 -15.75 -1.26
CA ARG A 104 -3.60 -14.56 -1.09
C ARG A 104 -3.12 -13.44 -1.99
N VAL A 105 -4.05 -12.75 -2.65
CA VAL A 105 -3.79 -11.60 -3.52
C VAL A 105 -4.62 -10.42 -3.04
N MET A 106 -3.96 -9.31 -2.72
CA MET A 106 -4.62 -8.02 -2.49
C MET A 106 -4.72 -7.26 -3.80
N SER A 107 -5.92 -6.93 -4.24
CA SER A 107 -6.16 -6.09 -5.42
C SER A 107 -6.38 -4.63 -5.04
N TYR A 108 -5.59 -3.74 -5.65
CA TYR A 108 -5.78 -2.29 -5.56
C TYR A 108 -6.63 -1.73 -6.69
N VAL A 109 -7.07 -2.58 -7.62
CA VAL A 109 -8.03 -2.22 -8.68
C VAL A 109 -9.42 -2.16 -8.07
N ARG A 110 -10.12 -1.02 -8.24
CA ARG A 110 -11.37 -0.74 -7.54
C ARG A 110 -12.64 -0.84 -8.41
N ASP A 111 -12.47 -0.84 -9.72
CA ASP A 111 -13.55 -0.93 -10.70
C ASP A 111 -13.04 -1.42 -12.06
N CYS A 112 -13.95 -1.75 -12.95
CA CYS A 112 -13.62 -2.20 -14.30
C CYS A 112 -12.94 -1.12 -15.16
N GLU A 113 -13.19 0.18 -14.89
CA GLU A 113 -12.52 1.27 -15.60
C GLU A 113 -11.01 1.28 -15.27
N SER A 114 -10.66 1.22 -14.00
CA SER A 114 -9.26 1.14 -13.55
C SER A 114 -8.59 -0.16 -13.98
N LEU A 115 -9.32 -1.29 -14.02
CA LEU A 115 -8.82 -2.56 -14.53
C LEU A 115 -8.45 -2.46 -16.02
N ALA A 116 -9.30 -1.82 -16.85
CA ALA A 116 -9.08 -1.65 -18.29
C ALA A 116 -8.00 -0.61 -18.64
N SER A 117 -7.56 0.20 -17.68
CA SER A 117 -6.52 1.21 -17.84
C SER A 117 -5.11 0.60 -17.83
N THR A 118 -4.07 1.42 -18.00
CA THR A 118 -2.67 0.98 -17.84
C THR A 118 -2.41 0.40 -16.45
N PHE A 119 -3.20 0.82 -15.44
CA PHE A 119 -3.10 0.31 -14.07
C PHE A 119 -3.33 -1.21 -13.98
N GLY A 120 -4.35 -1.76 -14.65
CA GLY A 120 -4.61 -3.21 -14.66
C GLY A 120 -3.97 -3.96 -15.82
N THR A 121 -3.67 -3.28 -16.95
CA THR A 121 -3.22 -3.92 -18.19
C THR A 121 -1.70 -3.99 -18.38
N LEU A 122 -0.90 -3.32 -17.51
CA LEU A 122 0.56 -3.49 -17.51
C LEU A 122 0.88 -4.96 -17.24
N ASP A 123 1.75 -5.54 -18.06
CA ASP A 123 2.15 -6.94 -17.90
C ASP A 123 2.72 -7.18 -16.49
N TYR A 124 2.17 -8.18 -15.79
CA TYR A 124 2.52 -8.44 -14.39
C TYR A 124 3.98 -8.88 -14.23
N ASN A 125 4.48 -9.71 -15.16
CA ASN A 125 5.87 -10.16 -15.10
C ASN A 125 6.85 -9.01 -15.38
N LEU A 126 6.50 -8.10 -16.30
CA LEU A 126 7.28 -6.88 -16.52
C LEU A 126 7.30 -6.02 -15.23
N ASN A 127 6.17 -5.92 -14.55
CA ASN A 127 6.08 -5.16 -13.30
C ASN A 127 6.93 -5.79 -12.18
N ILE A 128 6.99 -7.14 -12.10
CA ILE A 128 7.95 -7.86 -11.23
C ILE A 128 9.40 -7.48 -11.58
N LEU A 129 9.77 -7.52 -12.86
CA LEU A 129 11.13 -7.18 -13.30
C LEU A 129 11.52 -5.75 -12.92
N ILE A 130 10.60 -4.79 -13.05
CA ILE A 130 10.82 -3.40 -12.62
C ILE A 130 11.06 -3.36 -11.10
N LYS A 131 10.20 -4.01 -10.32
CA LYS A 131 10.35 -4.09 -8.86
C LYS A 131 11.70 -4.69 -8.49
N ASP A 132 12.04 -5.84 -9.04
CA ASP A 132 13.27 -6.56 -8.71
C ASP A 132 14.53 -5.77 -9.09
N ALA A 133 14.48 -5.03 -10.20
CA ALA A 133 15.58 -4.16 -10.62
C ALA A 133 15.79 -3.02 -9.62
N ILE A 134 14.70 -2.37 -9.16
CA ILE A 134 14.74 -1.30 -8.16
C ILE A 134 15.20 -1.84 -6.81
N ASP A 135 14.65 -2.96 -6.35
CA ASP A 135 15.02 -3.62 -5.10
C ASP A 135 16.52 -3.94 -5.09
N ARG A 136 17.05 -4.51 -6.19
CA ARG A 136 18.49 -4.83 -6.34
C ARG A 136 19.36 -3.58 -6.30
N LEU A 137 18.98 -2.50 -6.99
CA LEU A 137 19.72 -1.24 -6.94
C LEU A 137 19.82 -0.71 -5.51
N ILE A 138 18.72 -0.76 -4.75
CA ILE A 138 18.67 -0.32 -3.37
C ILE A 138 19.52 -1.25 -2.48
N GLU A 139 19.35 -2.57 -2.59
CA GLU A 139 20.05 -3.57 -1.76
C GLU A 139 21.57 -3.56 -1.97
N THR A 140 22.04 -3.18 -3.16
CA THR A 140 23.47 -3.09 -3.48
C THR A 140 24.09 -1.73 -3.16
N SER A 141 23.31 -0.77 -2.73
CA SER A 141 23.77 0.59 -2.41
C SER A 141 24.36 0.67 -1.02
N ASN A 142 25.49 1.38 -0.89
CA ASN A 142 26.10 1.65 0.42
C ASN A 142 25.52 2.90 1.09
N LYS A 143 25.03 3.85 0.29
CA LYS A 143 24.48 5.12 0.72
C LYS A 143 23.29 5.47 -0.16
N ILE A 144 22.24 5.94 0.48
CA ILE A 144 21.07 6.50 -0.23
C ILE A 144 20.84 7.93 0.24
N GLU A 145 20.55 8.81 -0.72
CA GLU A 145 20.15 10.17 -0.47
C GLU A 145 18.77 10.43 -1.09
N ILE A 146 17.83 10.96 -0.29
CA ILE A 146 16.46 11.27 -0.71
C ILE A 146 16.31 12.79 -0.68
N ASN A 147 15.93 13.37 -1.82
CA ASN A 147 15.71 14.79 -1.97
C ASN A 147 14.33 15.08 -2.58
N CYS A 148 13.76 16.24 -2.29
CA CYS A 148 12.63 16.79 -3.05
C CYS A 148 12.73 18.32 -3.16
N PRO A 149 12.02 18.95 -4.13
CA PRO A 149 12.06 20.41 -4.34
C PRO A 149 11.57 21.23 -3.14
N LEU A 150 10.76 20.65 -2.24
CA LEU A 150 10.30 21.32 -1.01
C LEU A 150 11.39 21.41 0.08
N GLY A 151 12.55 20.80 -0.13
CA GLY A 151 13.63 20.84 0.85
C GLY A 151 13.81 19.57 1.68
N THR A 152 13.08 18.49 1.40
CA THR A 152 13.42 17.18 1.97
C THR A 152 14.84 16.81 1.60
N LYS A 153 15.63 16.40 2.60
CA LYS A 153 16.98 15.89 2.43
C LYS A 153 17.27 14.88 3.53
N LEU A 154 17.27 13.61 3.16
CA LEU A 154 17.59 12.48 4.04
C LEU A 154 18.77 11.70 3.48
N ILE A 155 19.64 11.24 4.36
CA ILE A 155 20.79 10.41 4.01
C ILE A 155 20.78 9.19 4.92
N GLY A 156 20.93 8.00 4.33
CA GLY A 156 21.06 6.74 5.03
C GLY A 156 22.21 5.90 4.51
N LYS A 157 22.87 5.17 5.39
CA LYS A 157 23.85 4.13 5.03
C LYS A 157 23.15 2.79 5.12
N ILE A 158 23.09 2.06 4.00
CA ILE A 158 22.48 0.74 3.97
C ILE A 158 23.57 -0.31 4.18
N SER A 159 23.34 -1.22 5.11
CA SER A 159 24.12 -2.45 5.24
C SER A 159 23.25 -3.63 4.76
N GLN A 160 23.89 -4.71 4.31
CA GLN A 160 23.17 -5.93 3.90
C GLN A 160 22.28 -6.50 5.01
N ASP A 161 22.63 -6.26 6.27
CA ASP A 161 21.83 -6.70 7.42
C ASP A 161 20.56 -5.87 7.63
N ASN A 162 20.54 -4.60 7.18
CA ASN A 162 19.40 -3.68 7.33
C ASN A 162 18.37 -3.81 6.19
N CYS A 163 18.66 -4.55 5.11
CA CYS A 163 17.76 -4.79 4.00
C CYS A 163 16.73 -5.91 4.25
N LYS A 164 16.75 -6.53 5.43
CA LYS A 164 15.85 -7.65 5.79
C LYS A 164 14.51 -7.16 6.34
N THR A 165 13.80 -6.31 5.60
CA THR A 165 12.41 -6.00 5.95
C THR A 165 11.51 -7.18 5.60
N LYS A 166 10.55 -7.49 6.49
CA LYS A 166 9.55 -8.53 6.22
C LYS A 166 8.75 -8.16 4.97
N GLU A 167 8.82 -8.98 3.95
CA GLU A 167 7.86 -8.88 2.85
C GLU A 167 6.45 -9.19 3.36
N VAL A 168 5.46 -8.58 2.72
CA VAL A 168 4.06 -8.89 3.00
C VAL A 168 3.75 -10.33 2.64
N SER A 169 2.89 -10.98 3.43
CA SER A 169 2.47 -12.36 3.21
C SER A 169 1.45 -12.53 2.07
N VAL A 170 1.08 -11.46 1.39
CA VAL A 170 0.10 -11.43 0.30
C VAL A 170 0.74 -10.93 -0.99
N LEU A 171 0.35 -11.52 -2.13
CA LEU A 171 0.67 -10.97 -3.44
C LEU A 171 -0.12 -9.68 -3.66
N ARG A 172 0.41 -8.76 -4.46
CA ARG A 172 -0.23 -7.47 -4.77
C ARG A 172 -0.53 -7.34 -6.25
N PHE A 173 -1.73 -6.90 -6.57
CA PHE A 173 -2.13 -6.63 -7.94
C PHE A 173 -2.76 -5.24 -8.08
N PRO A 174 -2.20 -4.39 -8.95
CA PRO A 174 -0.87 -4.51 -9.53
C PRO A 174 0.24 -4.32 -8.48
N ILE A 175 1.50 -4.57 -8.84
CA ILE A 175 2.64 -4.24 -7.99
C ILE A 175 2.86 -2.73 -8.03
N LEU A 176 2.75 -2.06 -6.90
CA LEU A 176 2.72 -0.60 -6.81
C LEU A 176 4.01 0.00 -6.26
N VAL A 177 4.74 -0.75 -5.47
CA VAL A 177 5.91 -0.26 -4.71
C VAL A 177 7.02 -1.32 -4.66
N SER A 178 8.25 -0.86 -4.48
CA SER A 178 9.39 -1.69 -4.14
C SER A 178 9.24 -2.34 -2.75
N LYS A 179 10.20 -3.15 -2.33
CA LYS A 179 10.32 -3.59 -0.93
C LYS A 179 10.41 -2.37 -0.02
N PRO A 180 9.79 -2.41 1.17
CA PRO A 180 10.00 -1.36 2.15
C PRO A 180 11.46 -1.36 2.62
N ILE A 181 12.02 -0.15 2.74
CA ILE A 181 13.40 0.07 3.17
C ILE A 181 13.33 0.56 4.61
N ASP A 182 14.09 -0.07 5.50
CA ASP A 182 14.18 0.35 6.90
C ASP A 182 14.63 1.82 6.97
N ALA A 183 13.87 2.66 7.68
CA ALA A 183 14.20 4.06 7.86
C ALA A 183 15.20 4.31 9.00
N LYS A 184 15.49 3.30 9.82
CA LYS A 184 16.39 3.43 10.96
C LYS A 184 17.80 3.96 10.62
N PRO A 185 18.41 3.62 9.45
CA PRO A 185 19.72 4.19 9.09
C PRO A 185 19.67 5.63 8.55
N PHE A 186 18.46 6.24 8.45
CA PHE A 186 18.29 7.55 7.80
C PHE A 186 18.22 8.68 8.82
N SER A 187 18.95 9.77 8.50
CA SER A 187 18.93 11.04 9.24
C SER A 187 18.82 12.21 8.27
N GLY A 188 18.26 13.34 8.73
CA GLY A 188 18.12 14.57 7.99
C GLY A 188 16.76 15.23 8.18
N LYS A 189 16.17 15.75 7.08
CA LYS A 189 14.91 16.50 7.12
C LYS A 189 13.90 16.00 6.11
N VAL A 190 12.63 15.96 6.51
CA VAL A 190 11.47 15.78 5.63
C VAL A 190 10.60 17.01 5.68
N VAL A 191 10.17 17.52 4.51
CA VAL A 191 9.23 18.65 4.40
C VAL A 191 7.90 18.13 3.84
N LEU A 192 6.82 18.41 4.56
CA LEU A 192 5.45 18.02 4.21
C LEU A 192 4.58 19.28 4.01
N ASN A 193 3.69 19.22 3.01
CA ASN A 193 2.73 20.29 2.70
C ASN A 193 1.39 19.74 2.19
N ASN A 194 1.04 18.51 2.56
CA ASN A 194 -0.19 17.86 2.08
C ASN A 194 -0.97 17.23 3.24
N TYR A 195 -0.92 15.92 3.37
CA TYR A 195 -1.66 15.19 4.39
C TYR A 195 -0.77 14.21 5.12
N LEU A 196 -1.06 14.01 6.41
CA LEU A 196 -0.81 12.76 7.10
C LEU A 196 -2.02 11.87 6.85
N THR A 197 -1.81 10.61 6.50
CA THR A 197 -2.89 9.66 6.23
C THR A 197 -2.66 8.34 6.94
N SER A 198 -3.71 7.54 7.09
CA SER A 198 -3.59 6.18 7.61
C SER A 198 -2.80 5.28 6.65
N THR A 199 -2.21 4.21 7.14
CA THR A 199 -1.47 3.23 6.33
C THR A 199 -2.33 2.08 5.80
N GLY A 200 -3.59 2.00 6.15
CA GLY A 200 -4.48 0.90 5.81
C GLY A 200 -4.27 -0.38 6.64
N SER A 201 -3.29 -0.42 7.54
CA SER A 201 -3.08 -1.57 8.44
C SER A 201 -4.09 -1.61 9.57
N ARG A 202 -4.58 -0.43 9.99
CA ARG A 202 -5.61 -0.27 11.02
C ARG A 202 -6.52 0.89 10.69
N VAL A 203 -7.73 0.84 11.22
CA VAL A 203 -8.71 1.91 11.02
C VAL A 203 -8.84 2.76 12.28
N TYR A 204 -8.77 4.06 12.10
CA TYR A 204 -8.99 5.06 13.16
C TYR A 204 -9.64 6.33 12.58
N SER A 205 -10.23 7.14 13.44
CA SER A 205 -10.87 8.41 13.04
C SER A 205 -10.47 9.52 14.00
N PRO A 206 -10.01 10.68 13.48
CA PRO A 206 -9.79 10.99 12.05
C PRO A 206 -8.60 10.23 11.49
N ASN A 207 -8.74 9.69 10.28
CA ASN A 207 -7.73 8.89 9.60
C ASN A 207 -6.78 9.72 8.71
N PHE A 208 -6.93 11.02 8.73
CA PHE A 208 -5.99 11.95 8.09
C PHE A 208 -5.90 13.27 8.86
N LEU A 209 -4.80 13.97 8.65
CA LEU A 209 -4.60 15.37 9.05
C LEU A 209 -4.13 16.17 7.83
N ARG A 210 -4.81 17.27 7.52
CA ARG A 210 -4.34 18.21 6.50
C ARG A 210 -3.25 19.11 7.07
N ILE A 211 -2.19 19.31 6.29
CA ILE A 211 -1.12 20.24 6.57
C ILE A 211 -1.27 21.41 5.59
N ASP A 212 -1.65 22.57 6.11
CA ASP A 212 -1.96 23.74 5.28
C ASP A 212 -0.70 24.53 4.89
N ASN A 213 0.32 24.50 5.74
CA ASN A 213 1.61 25.12 5.48
C ASN A 213 2.73 24.09 5.61
N GLU A 214 3.93 24.42 5.14
CA GLU A 214 5.06 23.51 5.22
C GLU A 214 5.43 23.19 6.67
N VAL A 215 5.53 21.91 6.97
CA VAL A 215 6.05 21.38 8.23
C VAL A 215 7.35 20.63 7.93
N THR A 216 8.42 21.05 8.60
CA THR A 216 9.74 20.40 8.53
C THR A 216 9.93 19.47 9.71
N ILE A 217 10.24 18.22 9.41
CA ILE A 217 10.45 17.16 10.41
C ILE A 217 11.93 16.78 10.38
N SER A 218 12.61 16.92 11.51
CA SER A 218 13.97 16.42 11.68
C SER A 218 13.94 14.96 12.10
N ILE A 219 14.77 14.15 11.46
CA ILE A 219 14.90 12.72 11.72
C ILE A 219 16.37 12.43 12.07
N ASP A 220 16.57 11.65 13.10
CA ASP A 220 17.87 11.08 13.44
C ASP A 220 17.73 9.58 13.69
N ASN A 221 18.48 8.79 12.91
CA ASN A 221 18.48 7.33 13.00
C ASN A 221 17.04 6.72 13.03
N GLY A 222 16.18 7.17 12.11
CA GLY A 222 14.79 6.71 11.98
C GLY A 222 13.86 7.17 13.11
N SER A 223 14.27 8.18 13.90
CA SER A 223 13.44 8.76 14.96
C SER A 223 13.18 10.24 14.70
N ILE A 224 11.93 10.67 14.87
CA ILE A 224 11.55 12.09 14.80
C ILE A 224 12.11 12.80 16.04
N THR A 225 13.00 13.76 15.82
CA THR A 225 13.66 14.52 16.91
C THR A 225 13.07 15.91 17.07
N ASP A 226 12.56 16.51 15.96
CA ASP A 226 11.98 17.85 15.99
C ASP A 226 10.93 18.02 14.89
N VAL A 227 9.98 18.94 15.11
CA VAL A 227 8.95 19.33 14.14
C VAL A 227 8.83 20.85 14.16
N GLN A 228 9.11 21.49 13.05
CA GLN A 228 9.10 22.94 12.87
C GLN A 228 8.09 23.34 11.79
N GLY A 229 7.51 24.53 11.96
CA GLY A 229 6.52 25.12 11.05
C GLY A 229 5.72 26.21 11.74
N ILE A 230 4.60 26.59 11.15
CA ILE A 230 3.64 27.47 11.81
C ILE A 230 3.12 26.80 13.09
N PRO A 231 3.03 27.53 14.24
CA PRO A 231 2.68 26.92 15.53
C PRO A 231 1.41 26.06 15.53
N GLU A 232 0.40 26.47 14.78
CA GLU A 232 -0.86 25.73 14.69
C GLU A 232 -0.69 24.38 13.96
N ASP A 233 0.04 24.34 12.84
CA ASP A 233 0.30 23.10 12.10
C ASP A 233 1.16 22.12 12.91
N VAL A 234 2.18 22.64 13.62
CA VAL A 234 3.02 21.84 14.52
C VAL A 234 2.20 21.26 15.67
N LYS A 235 1.33 22.05 16.27
CA LYS A 235 0.43 21.61 17.34
C LYS A 235 -0.53 20.50 16.83
N ASN A 236 -1.13 20.69 15.66
CA ASN A 236 -2.05 19.73 15.08
C ASN A 236 -1.33 18.43 14.68
N PHE A 237 -0.12 18.53 14.13
CA PHE A 237 0.76 17.39 13.85
C PHE A 237 1.02 16.58 15.13
N ARG A 238 1.51 17.23 16.20
CA ARG A 238 1.82 16.57 17.48
C ARG A 238 0.58 15.92 18.10
N LYS A 239 -0.57 16.62 18.09
CA LYS A 239 -1.84 16.10 18.60
C LYS A 239 -2.31 14.86 17.84
N HIS A 240 -2.15 14.84 16.50
CA HIS A 240 -2.53 13.69 15.68
C HIS A 240 -1.64 12.48 15.98
N TYR A 241 -0.33 12.68 16.10
CA TYR A 241 0.63 11.64 16.46
C TYR A 241 0.38 11.07 17.84
N ASP A 242 0.15 11.95 18.82
CA ASP A 242 -0.17 11.56 20.21
C ASP A 242 -1.46 10.73 20.27
N TYR A 243 -2.50 11.17 19.57
CA TYR A 243 -3.76 10.43 19.48
C TYR A 243 -3.57 9.00 18.92
N VAL A 244 -2.86 8.87 17.80
CA VAL A 244 -2.64 7.56 17.16
C VAL A 244 -1.75 6.69 18.03
N SER A 245 -0.68 7.24 18.57
CA SER A 245 0.23 6.56 19.48
C SER A 245 -0.48 5.99 20.70
N GLN A 246 -1.28 6.81 21.40
CA GLN A 246 -2.04 6.37 22.57
C GLN A 246 -3.09 5.31 22.22
N LYS A 247 -3.79 5.49 21.10
CA LYS A 247 -4.82 4.54 20.65
C LYS A 247 -4.28 3.14 20.41
N PHE A 248 -3.06 3.01 19.91
CA PHE A 248 -2.47 1.72 19.54
C PHE A 248 -1.31 1.28 20.46
N GLY A 249 -0.92 2.11 21.44
CA GLY A 249 0.20 1.80 22.33
C GLY A 249 1.54 1.69 21.61
N ILE A 250 1.84 2.63 20.69
CA ILE A 250 3.01 2.59 19.79
C ILE A 250 3.91 3.81 19.95
N ASP A 251 5.16 3.70 19.52
CA ASP A 251 6.12 4.83 19.54
C ASP A 251 5.76 5.88 18.48
N MET A 252 5.36 7.06 18.94
CA MET A 252 4.99 8.19 18.09
C MET A 252 6.16 8.78 17.29
N ASN A 253 7.40 8.61 17.74
CA ASN A 253 8.56 9.20 17.07
C ASN A 253 9.21 8.26 16.06
N SER A 254 8.80 7.01 15.98
CA SER A 254 9.38 6.05 15.05
C SER A 254 9.01 6.35 13.60
N VAL A 255 10.04 6.42 12.73
CA VAL A 255 9.92 6.32 11.28
C VAL A 255 10.33 4.90 10.89
N HIS A 256 9.35 4.07 10.53
CA HIS A 256 9.57 2.64 10.35
C HIS A 256 10.26 2.32 9.02
N SER A 257 9.66 2.75 7.92
CA SER A 257 10.16 2.41 6.57
C SER A 257 9.71 3.41 5.53
N TRP A 258 10.32 3.32 4.36
CA TRP A 258 9.91 4.09 3.20
C TRP A 258 10.03 3.26 1.92
N HIS A 259 9.30 3.64 0.87
CA HIS A 259 9.48 3.11 -0.47
C HIS A 259 8.91 4.04 -1.55
N PRO A 260 9.51 4.05 -2.77
CA PRO A 260 8.98 4.77 -3.90
C PRO A 260 7.80 4.02 -4.53
N GLY A 261 6.87 4.77 -5.12
CA GLY A 261 5.93 4.23 -6.09
C GLY A 261 6.66 3.82 -7.37
N ILE A 262 6.27 2.70 -7.98
CA ILE A 262 6.95 2.16 -9.18
C ILE A 262 6.01 1.87 -10.34
N HIS A 263 4.70 2.06 -10.18
CA HIS A 263 3.73 1.66 -11.19
C HIS A 263 3.34 2.84 -12.11
N PRO A 264 3.75 2.83 -13.40
CA PRO A 264 3.56 3.97 -14.31
C PRO A 264 2.09 4.23 -14.65
N GLY A 265 1.20 3.25 -14.49
CA GLY A 265 -0.24 3.40 -14.71
C GLY A 265 -1.01 4.05 -13.56
N THR A 266 -0.36 4.33 -12.44
CA THR A 266 -0.99 5.03 -11.31
C THR A 266 -1.11 6.51 -11.62
N SER A 267 -2.33 7.05 -11.78
CA SER A 267 -2.49 8.40 -12.34
C SER A 267 -3.53 9.29 -11.64
N ASP A 268 -4.11 8.86 -10.53
CA ASP A 268 -5.30 9.55 -10.03
C ASP A 268 -5.03 10.54 -8.89
N ASN A 269 -5.47 11.79 -9.07
CA ASN A 269 -5.46 12.84 -8.05
C ASN A 269 -6.90 13.31 -7.70
N LYS A 270 -7.95 12.67 -8.22
CA LYS A 270 -9.33 13.16 -8.09
C LYS A 270 -9.80 13.26 -6.64
N PHE A 271 -9.28 12.40 -5.76
CA PHE A 271 -9.65 12.36 -4.35
C PHE A 271 -8.88 13.37 -3.46
N TYR A 272 -7.83 14.00 -3.97
CA TYR A 272 -6.90 14.80 -3.17
C TYR A 272 -7.55 15.83 -2.24
N LYS A 273 -8.64 16.49 -2.69
CA LYS A 273 -9.27 17.57 -1.92
C LYS A 273 -10.38 17.13 -0.97
N TYR A 274 -11.01 15.99 -1.23
CA TYR A 274 -12.23 15.60 -0.51
C TYR A 274 -12.17 14.22 0.13
N ASP A 275 -11.21 13.39 -0.24
CA ASP A 275 -10.97 12.08 0.36
C ASP A 275 -9.46 11.78 0.40
N PRO A 276 -8.71 12.41 1.35
CA PRO A 276 -7.27 12.25 1.45
C PRO A 276 -6.82 10.81 1.70
N ASP A 277 -7.60 10.03 2.45
CA ASP A 277 -7.30 8.63 2.72
C ASP A 277 -7.38 7.79 1.44
N LYS A 278 -8.47 7.91 0.69
CA LYS A 278 -8.62 7.23 -0.59
C LYS A 278 -7.60 7.71 -1.63
N TRP A 279 -7.28 9.01 -1.63
CA TRP A 279 -6.20 9.54 -2.46
C TRP A 279 -4.87 8.89 -2.14
N SER A 280 -4.45 8.87 -0.87
CA SER A 280 -3.20 8.25 -0.42
C SER A 280 -3.12 6.78 -0.84
N ASN A 281 -4.18 6.03 -0.56
CA ASN A 281 -4.31 4.62 -0.92
C ASN A 281 -4.45 4.35 -2.44
N THR A 282 -4.51 5.41 -3.26
CA THR A 282 -4.52 5.31 -4.72
C THR A 282 -3.16 5.67 -5.31
N VAL A 283 -2.55 6.78 -4.85
CA VAL A 283 -1.37 7.36 -5.49
C VAL A 283 -0.03 6.86 -4.94
N PHE A 284 -0.02 6.08 -3.85
CA PHE A 284 1.22 5.58 -3.24
C PHE A 284 2.09 4.75 -4.22
N GLY A 285 1.47 4.14 -5.23
CA GLY A 285 2.16 3.39 -6.28
C GLY A 285 2.73 4.26 -7.41
N LYS A 286 2.43 5.56 -7.46
CA LYS A 286 2.87 6.44 -8.55
C LYS A 286 4.34 6.80 -8.41
N PRO A 287 5.17 6.66 -9.47
CA PRO A 287 6.61 6.97 -9.42
C PRO A 287 6.96 8.40 -8.98
N LYS A 288 5.99 9.32 -9.04
CA LYS A 288 6.13 10.69 -8.55
C LYS A 288 6.19 10.78 -7.02
N TYR A 289 5.66 9.79 -6.30
CA TYR A 289 5.56 9.81 -4.84
C TYR A 289 6.50 8.77 -4.22
N LEU A 290 7.14 9.22 -3.15
CA LEU A 290 7.79 8.36 -2.17
C LEU A 290 7.00 8.47 -0.88
N HIS A 291 6.71 7.36 -0.23
CA HIS A 291 5.98 7.40 1.03
C HIS A 291 6.76 6.76 2.17
N PHE A 292 6.53 7.30 3.36
CA PHE A 292 7.06 6.83 4.63
C PHE A 292 5.93 6.24 5.45
N HIS A 293 6.26 5.21 6.20
CA HIS A 293 5.44 4.66 7.28
C HIS A 293 6.03 5.08 8.60
N THR A 294 5.23 5.73 9.44
CA THR A 294 5.65 6.33 10.69
C THR A 294 4.67 6.04 11.82
N CYS A 295 4.98 6.46 13.04
CA CYS A 295 4.17 6.19 14.22
C CYS A 295 4.01 4.68 14.46
N GLY A 296 5.04 4.09 15.06
CA GLY A 296 5.16 2.66 15.32
C GLY A 296 6.48 2.09 14.82
N ASN A 297 7.07 1.19 15.57
CA ASN A 297 8.35 0.54 15.32
C ASN A 297 8.22 -0.88 14.74
N TYR A 298 7.02 -1.27 14.33
CA TYR A 298 6.71 -2.52 13.62
C TYR A 298 6.01 -2.21 12.29
N ALA A 299 6.12 -3.12 11.36
CA ALA A 299 5.57 -2.92 10.02
C ALA A 299 4.04 -2.88 10.00
N PRO A 300 3.45 -1.88 9.32
CA PRO A 300 4.10 -0.81 8.57
C PRO A 300 4.28 0.51 9.34
N GLY A 301 3.85 0.61 10.60
CA GLY A 301 3.54 1.88 11.28
C GLY A 301 2.13 2.35 10.91
N GLU A 302 1.62 3.42 11.56
CA GLU A 302 0.19 3.77 11.45
C GLU A 302 -0.09 5.08 10.69
N ILE A 303 0.92 5.94 10.51
CA ILE A 303 0.80 7.21 9.79
C ILE A 303 1.71 7.17 8.56
N CYS A 304 1.15 7.58 7.42
CA CYS A 304 1.85 7.64 6.13
C CYS A 304 2.12 9.09 5.73
N TRP A 305 3.33 9.36 5.26
CA TRP A 305 3.70 10.60 4.57
C TRP A 305 3.85 10.36 3.08
N MET A 306 3.44 11.33 2.28
CA MET A 306 3.58 11.28 0.82
C MET A 306 4.50 12.42 0.36
N ILE A 307 5.70 12.09 -0.12
CA ILE A 307 6.70 13.05 -0.59
C ILE A 307 6.61 13.15 -2.12
N PRO A 308 6.12 14.28 -2.67
CA PRO A 308 6.00 14.43 -4.11
C PRO A 308 7.33 14.82 -4.76
N ASN A 309 7.49 14.48 -6.04
CA ASN A 309 8.63 14.90 -6.88
C ASN A 309 10.00 14.57 -6.26
N HIS A 310 10.08 13.45 -5.59
CA HIS A 310 11.32 12.99 -4.95
C HIS A 310 12.38 12.57 -5.98
N THR A 311 13.63 12.61 -5.54
CA THR A 311 14.78 11.99 -6.21
C THR A 311 15.48 11.10 -5.20
N VAL A 312 15.79 9.88 -5.59
CA VAL A 312 16.58 8.93 -4.80
C VAL A 312 17.92 8.76 -5.52
N LEU A 313 19.00 9.15 -4.86
CA LEU A 313 20.38 8.96 -5.32
C LEU A 313 21.00 7.78 -4.58
N ILE A 314 21.63 6.89 -5.31
CA ILE A 314 22.23 5.65 -4.82
C ILE A 314 23.69 5.52 -5.29
#